data_67dec1ed9f988dbec830202fafd476b4
#
_entry.id   67dec1ed9f988dbec830202fafd476b4
#
_cell.length_a   1.000
_cell.length_b   1.000
_cell.length_c   1.000
_cell.angle_alpha   90.00
_cell.angle_beta   90.00
_cell.angle_gamma   90.00
#
_symmetry.space_group_name_H-M   'P 1'
#
loop_
_entity.id
_entity.type
_entity.pdbx_description
1 polymer ?
#
loop_
_entity_poly.entity_id
_entity_poly.type
_entity_poly.pdbx_seq_one_letter_code
_entity_poly.pdbx_strand_id
1 'polypeptide(L)'
;MLRALTFDYWDTLYEGGALPERIALRRTAVGALLGAYGRAMPEEQLRALYEESGREAERWWSEEQRGYRTDDRLRWILQRAAVTPREGCEHIVAAADAVDNALLMLPPAMLVGAWQMLRTLKRSFTLAIISDTGFASGRAQDRLLEKDAARGFFTSTVYSMDVGHAKPRAEIFRAAVAELGLPPSEILHIGDNERTDVRGALAAGFRAIRLDVVREGGPSEAEFVARSFEELTEYLMKQEDRKIGG
;
A
#
# COMPACT_ATOMS: atom_id res chain seq x y z
N MET A 1 23.69 -4.14 12.27
CA MET A 1 23.96 -2.88 11.51
C MET A 1 22.82 -2.62 10.56
N LEU A 2 22.27 -1.39 10.44
CA LEU A 2 21.15 -1.11 9.51
C LEU A 2 21.65 -1.18 8.06
N ARG A 3 20.96 -1.94 7.22
CA ARG A 3 21.33 -2.19 5.81
C ARG A 3 20.19 -1.91 4.84
N ALA A 4 18.95 -2.10 5.26
CA ALA A 4 17.79 -1.88 4.41
C ALA A 4 16.73 -0.99 5.10
N LEU A 5 16.04 -0.22 4.28
CA LEU A 5 14.88 0.57 4.64
C LEU A 5 13.67 0.04 3.87
N THR A 6 12.59 -0.20 4.57
CA THR A 6 11.31 -0.52 3.96
C THR A 6 10.33 0.62 4.20
N PHE A 7 9.53 0.95 3.20
CA PHE A 7 8.58 2.06 3.25
C PHE A 7 7.15 1.55 3.08
N ASP A 8 6.24 2.08 3.87
CA ASP A 8 4.84 2.08 3.48
C ASP A 8 4.63 2.95 2.24
N TYR A 9 3.46 2.85 1.63
CA TYR A 9 3.14 3.51 0.36
C TYR A 9 2.22 4.72 0.55
N TRP A 10 1.03 4.49 1.10
CA TRP A 10 -0.01 5.51 1.25
C TRP A 10 0.25 6.40 2.46
N ASP A 11 0.05 7.70 2.32
CA ASP A 11 0.36 8.72 3.34
C ASP A 11 1.84 8.70 3.82
N THR A 12 2.67 7.88 3.17
CA THR A 12 4.12 7.78 3.41
C THR A 12 4.93 8.23 2.19
N LEU A 13 4.60 7.77 0.99
CA LEU A 13 5.25 8.17 -0.27
C LEU A 13 4.29 8.89 -1.20
N TYR A 14 3.03 8.50 -1.20
CA TYR A 14 1.95 9.06 -2.00
C TYR A 14 0.80 9.48 -1.12
N GLU A 15 0.08 10.52 -1.56
CA GLU A 15 -1.17 10.90 -0.94
C GLU A 15 -2.12 9.71 -0.90
N GLY A 16 -2.53 9.33 0.31
CA GLY A 16 -3.65 8.42 0.54
C GLY A 16 -4.97 9.11 0.21
N GLY A 17 -6.05 8.55 0.36
CA GLY A 17 -7.33 9.20 0.25
C GLY A 17 -8.07 8.94 -1.04
N ALA A 18 -9.36 9.19 -0.92
CA ALA A 18 -10.34 8.87 -1.93
C ALA A 18 -10.65 10.12 -2.76
N LEU A 19 -10.19 10.14 -4.02
CA LEU A 19 -10.62 11.14 -4.98
C LEU A 19 -12.00 10.75 -5.51
N PRO A 20 -13.04 11.63 -5.38
CA PRO A 20 -14.42 11.31 -5.82
C PRO A 20 -14.51 10.87 -7.29
N GLU A 21 -13.76 11.49 -8.16
CA GLU A 21 -13.70 11.16 -9.58
C GLU A 21 -13.10 9.77 -9.83
N ARG A 22 -12.08 9.38 -9.06
CA ARG A 22 -11.50 8.03 -9.12
C ARG A 22 -12.48 6.98 -8.62
N ILE A 23 -13.24 7.29 -7.56
CA ILE A 23 -14.33 6.44 -7.07
C ILE A 23 -15.39 6.26 -8.16
N ALA A 24 -15.77 7.34 -8.86
CA ALA A 24 -16.75 7.26 -9.94
C ALA A 24 -16.29 6.36 -11.09
N LEU A 25 -15.02 6.46 -11.53
CA LEU A 25 -14.45 5.55 -12.53
C LEU A 25 -14.49 4.09 -12.09
N ARG A 26 -14.11 3.80 -10.86
CA ARG A 26 -14.15 2.44 -10.29
C ARG A 26 -15.58 1.91 -10.20
N ARG A 27 -16.54 2.75 -9.81
CA ARG A 27 -17.96 2.39 -9.77
C ARG A 27 -18.51 2.11 -11.16
N THR A 28 -18.11 2.89 -12.18
CA THR A 28 -18.44 2.60 -13.58
C THR A 28 -17.93 1.23 -14.00
N ALA A 29 -16.69 0.86 -13.65
CA ALA A 29 -16.15 -0.47 -13.93
C ALA A 29 -16.97 -1.59 -13.27
N VAL A 30 -17.39 -1.40 -12.03
CA VAL A 30 -18.28 -2.32 -11.31
C VAL A 30 -19.66 -2.41 -12.00
N GLY A 31 -20.23 -1.29 -12.43
CA GLY A 31 -21.49 -1.27 -13.17
C GLY A 31 -21.41 -2.03 -14.50
N ALA A 32 -20.30 -1.87 -15.24
CA ALA A 32 -20.04 -2.63 -16.47
C ALA A 32 -19.92 -4.14 -16.20
N LEU A 33 -19.22 -4.53 -15.13
CA LEU A 33 -19.11 -5.91 -14.68
C LEU A 33 -20.49 -6.51 -14.39
N LEU A 34 -21.33 -5.84 -13.62
CA LEU A 34 -22.70 -6.29 -13.31
C LEU A 34 -23.54 -6.39 -14.58
N GLY A 35 -23.43 -5.42 -15.50
CA GLY A 35 -24.11 -5.42 -16.78
C GLY A 35 -23.73 -6.62 -17.65
N ALA A 36 -22.47 -7.06 -17.66
CA ALA A 36 -22.00 -8.23 -18.39
C ALA A 36 -22.66 -9.54 -17.89
N TYR A 37 -23.15 -9.56 -16.65
CA TYR A 37 -23.92 -10.67 -16.08
C TYR A 37 -25.44 -10.44 -16.09
N GLY A 38 -25.95 -9.43 -16.82
CA GLY A 38 -27.37 -9.10 -16.87
C GLY A 38 -27.92 -8.58 -15.54
N ARG A 39 -27.06 -8.02 -14.69
CA ARG A 39 -27.40 -7.45 -13.38
C ARG A 39 -27.23 -5.93 -13.34
N ALA A 40 -27.45 -5.24 -14.46
CA ALA A 40 -27.50 -3.78 -14.47
C ALA A 40 -28.53 -3.27 -13.46
N MET A 41 -28.17 -2.22 -12.74
CA MET A 41 -29.02 -1.64 -11.70
C MET A 41 -28.99 -0.11 -11.77
N PRO A 42 -29.98 0.59 -11.17
CA PRO A 42 -29.97 2.04 -11.08
C PRO A 42 -28.72 2.55 -10.32
N GLU A 43 -28.26 3.73 -10.67
CA GLU A 43 -27.03 4.35 -10.13
C GLU A 43 -27.02 4.42 -8.58
N GLU A 44 -28.17 4.70 -7.98
CA GLU A 44 -28.28 4.74 -6.52
C GLU A 44 -27.99 3.38 -5.88
N GLN A 45 -28.53 2.30 -6.45
CA GLN A 45 -28.29 0.93 -5.97
C GLN A 45 -26.82 0.52 -6.21
N LEU A 46 -26.26 0.86 -7.36
CA LEU A 46 -24.86 0.61 -7.68
C LEU A 46 -23.93 1.32 -6.69
N ARG A 47 -24.24 2.58 -6.37
CA ARG A 47 -23.49 3.36 -5.37
C ARG A 47 -23.56 2.68 -3.99
N ALA A 48 -24.76 2.32 -3.55
CA ALA A 48 -24.94 1.66 -2.25
C ALA A 48 -24.17 0.33 -2.17
N LEU A 49 -24.23 -0.49 -3.20
CA LEU A 49 -23.49 -1.76 -3.29
C LEU A 49 -21.96 -1.55 -3.30
N TYR A 50 -21.48 -0.54 -4.04
CA TYR A 50 -20.07 -0.17 -4.08
C TYR A 50 -19.56 0.27 -2.70
N GLU A 51 -20.33 1.11 -1.99
CA GLU A 51 -20.02 1.57 -0.64
C GLU A 51 -20.05 0.40 0.36
N GLU A 52 -21.03 -0.51 0.26
CA GLU A 52 -21.10 -1.72 1.07
C GLU A 52 -19.84 -2.58 0.88
N SER A 53 -19.41 -2.78 -0.37
CA SER A 53 -18.18 -3.50 -0.66
C SER A 53 -16.92 -2.81 -0.10
N GLY A 54 -16.95 -1.49 0.04
CA GLY A 54 -15.88 -0.71 0.68
C GLY A 54 -15.80 -0.99 2.18
N ARG A 55 -16.96 -1.00 2.86
CA ARG A 55 -17.02 -1.35 4.29
C ARG A 55 -16.58 -2.79 4.56
N GLU A 56 -16.93 -3.72 3.69
CA GLU A 56 -16.47 -5.10 3.80
C GLU A 56 -14.95 -5.23 3.60
N ALA A 57 -14.41 -4.54 2.61
CA ALA A 57 -12.97 -4.50 2.38
C ALA A 57 -12.21 -3.88 3.57
N GLU A 58 -12.78 -2.84 4.17
CA GLU A 58 -12.24 -2.25 5.41
C GLU A 58 -12.26 -3.25 6.57
N ARG A 59 -13.32 -4.04 6.70
CA ARG A 59 -13.41 -5.09 7.71
C ARG A 59 -12.33 -6.17 7.50
N TRP A 60 -12.13 -6.63 6.26
CA TRP A 60 -11.05 -7.57 5.93
C TRP A 60 -9.68 -7.03 6.33
N TRP A 61 -9.43 -5.76 6.07
CA TRP A 61 -8.15 -5.13 6.41
C TRP A 61 -8.00 -4.87 7.90
N SER A 62 -8.98 -4.23 8.55
CA SER A 62 -8.85 -3.74 9.93
C SER A 62 -9.02 -4.84 10.98
N GLU A 63 -9.98 -5.76 10.77
CA GLU A 63 -10.34 -6.80 11.74
C GLU A 63 -9.65 -8.14 11.43
N GLU A 64 -9.69 -8.57 10.16
CA GLU A 64 -9.08 -9.84 9.76
C GLU A 64 -7.59 -9.71 9.41
N GLN A 65 -7.09 -8.48 9.22
CA GLN A 65 -5.72 -8.19 8.76
C GLN A 65 -5.38 -9.00 7.50
N ARG A 66 -6.35 -9.10 6.62
CA ARG A 66 -6.30 -9.86 5.39
C ARG A 66 -5.82 -8.96 4.25
N GLY A 67 -4.80 -9.42 3.52
CA GLY A 67 -4.50 -8.92 2.20
C GLY A 67 -5.52 -9.50 1.21
N TYR A 68 -6.23 -8.66 0.49
CA TYR A 68 -7.21 -9.09 -0.51
C TYR A 68 -6.86 -8.57 -1.89
N ARG A 69 -7.22 -9.34 -2.91
CA ARG A 69 -7.04 -8.98 -4.30
C ARG A 69 -8.20 -8.14 -4.81
N THR A 70 -7.98 -7.38 -5.87
CA THR A 70 -9.04 -6.62 -6.55
C THR A 70 -10.21 -7.53 -6.94
N ASP A 71 -9.92 -8.73 -7.46
CA ASP A 71 -10.94 -9.70 -7.84
C ASP A 71 -11.72 -10.29 -6.65
N ASP A 72 -11.16 -10.39 -5.45
CA ASP A 72 -11.89 -10.79 -4.23
C ASP A 72 -13.05 -9.83 -3.97
N ARG A 73 -12.79 -8.52 -4.01
CA ARG A 73 -13.81 -7.51 -3.83
C ARG A 73 -14.84 -7.51 -4.96
N LEU A 74 -14.41 -7.69 -6.20
CA LEU A 74 -15.31 -7.80 -7.35
C LEU A 74 -16.20 -9.06 -7.26
N ARG A 75 -15.67 -10.18 -6.82
CA ARG A 75 -16.43 -11.41 -6.58
C ARG A 75 -17.44 -11.23 -5.45
N TRP A 76 -17.08 -10.57 -4.38
CA TRP A 76 -17.99 -10.24 -3.29
C TRP A 76 -19.17 -9.38 -3.81
N ILE A 77 -18.92 -8.37 -4.62
CA ILE A 77 -19.96 -7.54 -5.27
C ILE A 77 -20.91 -8.42 -6.12
N LEU A 78 -20.34 -9.31 -6.93
CA LEU A 78 -21.13 -10.22 -7.76
C LEU A 78 -22.01 -11.16 -6.92
N GLN A 79 -21.48 -11.71 -5.84
CA GLN A 79 -22.25 -12.55 -4.91
C GLN A 79 -23.40 -11.79 -4.26
N ARG A 80 -23.21 -10.53 -3.87
CA ARG A 80 -24.28 -9.66 -3.36
C ARG A 80 -25.36 -9.38 -4.40
N ALA A 81 -24.98 -9.37 -5.68
CA ALA A 81 -25.92 -9.27 -6.82
C ALA A 81 -26.50 -10.64 -7.27
N ALA A 82 -26.35 -11.70 -6.47
CA ALA A 82 -26.77 -13.07 -6.79
C ALA A 82 -26.16 -13.63 -8.08
N VAL A 83 -24.88 -13.33 -8.30
CA VAL A 83 -24.06 -13.88 -9.41
C VAL A 83 -22.92 -14.72 -8.84
N THR A 84 -22.77 -15.94 -9.35
CA THR A 84 -21.61 -16.79 -9.05
C THR A 84 -20.73 -16.89 -10.31
N PRO A 85 -19.63 -16.12 -10.38
CA PRO A 85 -18.75 -16.14 -11.53
C PRO A 85 -17.89 -17.41 -11.55
N ARG A 86 -17.52 -17.88 -12.74
CA ARG A 86 -16.50 -18.93 -12.90
C ARG A 86 -15.12 -18.40 -12.53
N GLU A 87 -14.21 -19.29 -12.13
CA GLU A 87 -12.81 -18.93 -12.00
C GLU A 87 -12.23 -18.49 -13.35
N GLY A 88 -11.28 -17.55 -13.32
CA GLY A 88 -10.63 -17.02 -14.52
C GLY A 88 -11.55 -16.21 -15.45
N CYS A 89 -12.68 -15.72 -14.94
CA CYS A 89 -13.64 -15.00 -15.77
C CYS A 89 -13.07 -13.71 -16.35
N GLU A 90 -13.05 -13.58 -17.67
CA GLU A 90 -12.53 -12.42 -18.39
C GLU A 90 -13.20 -11.10 -17.97
N HIS A 91 -14.48 -11.11 -17.60
CA HIS A 91 -15.18 -9.92 -17.14
C HIS A 91 -14.62 -9.39 -15.79
N ILE A 92 -14.22 -10.29 -14.90
CA ILE A 92 -13.58 -9.89 -13.62
C ILE A 92 -12.19 -9.31 -13.91
N VAL A 93 -11.41 -9.95 -14.78
CA VAL A 93 -10.09 -9.45 -15.19
C VAL A 93 -10.21 -8.06 -15.80
N ALA A 94 -11.15 -7.87 -16.75
CA ALA A 94 -11.38 -6.56 -17.35
C ALA A 94 -11.82 -5.49 -16.34
N ALA A 95 -12.66 -5.85 -15.37
CA ALA A 95 -13.09 -4.94 -14.33
C ALA A 95 -11.92 -4.60 -13.36
N ALA A 96 -11.08 -5.58 -13.02
CA ALA A 96 -9.88 -5.34 -12.21
C ALA A 96 -8.88 -4.41 -12.93
N ASP A 97 -8.65 -4.62 -14.21
CA ASP A 97 -7.82 -3.73 -15.03
C ASP A 97 -8.42 -2.31 -15.10
N ALA A 98 -9.74 -2.17 -15.19
CA ALA A 98 -10.39 -0.87 -15.15
C ALA A 98 -10.27 -0.17 -13.79
N VAL A 99 -10.30 -0.92 -12.68
CA VAL A 99 -10.03 -0.39 -11.32
C VAL A 99 -8.59 0.12 -11.20
N ASP A 100 -7.62 -0.63 -11.71
CA ASP A 100 -6.21 -0.24 -11.76
C ASP A 100 -6.00 0.99 -12.65
N ASN A 101 -6.63 1.01 -13.82
CA ASN A 101 -6.56 2.14 -14.75
C ASN A 101 -7.15 3.43 -14.14
N ALA A 102 -8.18 3.34 -13.31
CA ALA A 102 -8.72 4.52 -12.61
C ALA A 102 -7.67 5.17 -11.70
N LEU A 103 -6.76 4.40 -11.08
CA LEU A 103 -5.64 4.95 -10.32
C LEU A 103 -4.64 5.67 -11.23
N LEU A 104 -4.35 5.11 -12.40
CA LEU A 104 -3.36 5.64 -13.33
C LEU A 104 -3.87 6.84 -14.13
N MET A 105 -5.18 6.90 -14.41
CA MET A 105 -5.83 8.03 -15.08
C MET A 105 -5.93 9.27 -14.17
N LEU A 106 -6.19 9.04 -12.90
CA LEU A 106 -6.30 10.07 -11.86
C LEU A 106 -5.34 9.74 -10.71
N PRO A 107 -4.02 9.87 -10.94
CA PRO A 107 -3.02 9.45 -9.98
C PRO A 107 -3.02 10.35 -8.75
N PRO A 108 -2.78 9.78 -7.54
CA PRO A 108 -2.41 10.58 -6.39
C PRO A 108 -1.04 11.23 -6.62
N ALA A 109 -0.78 12.33 -5.95
CA ALA A 109 0.53 12.96 -5.99
C ALA A 109 1.52 12.18 -5.11
N MET A 110 2.77 12.07 -5.57
CA MET A 110 3.87 11.73 -4.68
C MET A 110 4.07 12.89 -3.70
N LEU A 111 4.26 12.59 -2.43
CA LEU A 111 4.44 13.60 -1.40
C LEU A 111 5.72 14.43 -1.67
N VAL A 112 5.59 15.74 -1.49
CA VAL A 112 6.68 16.70 -1.78
C VAL A 112 7.90 16.37 -0.91
N GLY A 113 9.04 16.12 -1.55
CA GLY A 113 10.29 15.72 -0.88
C GLY A 113 10.56 14.22 -0.88
N ALA A 114 9.54 13.36 -1.05
CA ALA A 114 9.71 11.90 -1.03
C ALA A 114 10.71 11.41 -2.07
N TRP A 115 10.61 11.89 -3.30
CA TRP A 115 11.54 11.50 -4.37
C TRP A 115 12.99 11.84 -4.05
N GLN A 116 13.24 13.05 -3.51
CA GLN A 116 14.58 13.50 -3.16
C GLN A 116 15.16 12.69 -1.99
N MET A 117 14.34 12.39 -1.00
CA MET A 117 14.68 11.49 0.11
C MET A 117 15.09 10.10 -0.41
N LEU A 118 14.25 9.45 -1.23
CA LEU A 118 14.53 8.13 -1.79
C LEU A 118 15.85 8.12 -2.59
N ARG A 119 16.07 9.13 -3.43
CA ARG A 119 17.31 9.30 -4.20
C ARG A 119 18.54 9.40 -3.30
N THR A 120 18.43 10.08 -2.16
CA THR A 120 19.53 10.24 -1.21
C THR A 120 19.79 8.93 -0.46
N LEU A 121 18.76 8.32 0.11
CA LEU A 121 18.87 7.12 0.94
C LEU A 121 19.32 5.88 0.16
N LYS A 122 18.96 5.77 -1.12
CA LYS A 122 19.40 4.66 -2.00
C LYS A 122 20.91 4.55 -2.13
N ARG A 123 21.68 5.62 -1.86
CA ARG A 123 23.14 5.61 -1.94
C ARG A 123 23.78 4.80 -0.80
N SER A 124 23.08 4.69 0.32
CA SER A 124 23.59 4.07 1.55
C SER A 124 22.82 2.83 1.97
N PHE A 125 21.57 2.68 1.52
CA PHE A 125 20.66 1.61 1.96
C PHE A 125 20.01 0.89 0.78
N THR A 126 19.73 -0.39 0.96
CA THR A 126 18.79 -1.11 0.10
C THR A 126 17.38 -0.65 0.44
N LEU A 127 16.58 -0.27 -0.57
CA LEU A 127 15.21 0.21 -0.35
C LEU A 127 14.20 -0.81 -0.85
N ALA A 128 13.12 -1.00 -0.10
CA ALA A 128 11.98 -1.83 -0.48
C ALA A 128 10.64 -1.20 -0.04
N ILE A 129 9.54 -1.73 -0.54
CA ILE A 129 8.18 -1.33 -0.14
C ILE A 129 7.50 -2.47 0.58
N ILE A 130 6.71 -2.14 1.62
CA ILE A 130 5.73 -3.02 2.25
C ILE A 130 4.41 -2.26 2.30
N SER A 131 3.46 -2.59 1.41
CA SER A 131 2.23 -1.83 1.24
C SER A 131 0.96 -2.67 1.41
N ASP A 132 -0.02 -2.11 2.10
CA ASP A 132 -1.40 -2.58 2.07
C ASP A 132 -2.10 -1.99 0.84
N THR A 133 -2.50 -2.87 -0.10
CA THR A 133 -2.86 -2.44 -1.47
C THR A 133 -4.21 -1.76 -1.62
N GLY A 134 -5.18 -2.02 -0.77
CA GLY A 134 -6.54 -1.51 -0.96
C GLY A 134 -7.22 -2.08 -2.23
N PHE A 135 -8.02 -1.25 -2.96
CA PHE A 135 -8.78 -1.75 -4.12
C PHE A 135 -7.95 -1.80 -5.42
N ALA A 136 -6.92 -0.98 -5.59
CA ALA A 136 -6.00 -1.07 -6.72
C ALA A 136 -4.88 -2.08 -6.42
N SER A 137 -4.40 -2.75 -7.45
CA SER A 137 -3.38 -3.79 -7.31
C SER A 137 -1.99 -3.23 -7.01
N GLY A 138 -1.09 -4.08 -6.49
CA GLY A 138 0.33 -3.77 -6.34
C GLY A 138 0.98 -3.43 -7.69
N ARG A 139 0.56 -4.09 -8.78
CA ARG A 139 0.98 -3.74 -10.15
C ARG A 139 0.63 -2.30 -10.52
N ALA A 140 -0.54 -1.79 -10.13
CA ALA A 140 -0.91 -0.40 -10.39
C ALA A 140 -0.07 0.57 -9.55
N GLN A 141 0.30 0.21 -8.33
CA GLN A 141 1.22 0.98 -7.50
C GLN A 141 2.64 1.01 -8.11
N ASP A 142 3.15 -0.13 -8.61
CA ASP A 142 4.43 -0.16 -9.32
C ASP A 142 4.43 0.74 -10.57
N ARG A 143 3.35 0.71 -11.39
CA ARG A 143 3.22 1.59 -12.56
C ARG A 143 3.17 3.07 -12.19
N LEU A 144 2.61 3.40 -11.02
CA LEU A 144 2.63 4.77 -10.51
C LEU A 144 4.05 5.19 -10.12
N LEU A 145 4.80 4.31 -9.46
CA LEU A 145 6.23 4.53 -9.17
C LEU A 145 7.07 4.68 -10.46
N GLU A 146 6.78 3.88 -11.50
CA GLU A 146 7.43 3.98 -12.81
C GLU A 146 7.17 5.33 -13.47
N LYS A 147 5.92 5.80 -13.44
CA LYS A 147 5.52 7.10 -13.97
C LYS A 147 6.31 8.25 -13.33
N ASP A 148 6.55 8.16 -12.03
CA ASP A 148 7.29 9.18 -11.27
C ASP A 148 8.81 8.91 -11.20
N ALA A 149 9.31 7.97 -12.03
CA ALA A 149 10.71 7.54 -12.09
C ALA A 149 11.27 7.09 -10.73
N ALA A 150 10.42 6.58 -9.85
CA ALA A 150 10.79 6.15 -8.49
C ALA A 150 10.91 4.62 -8.34
N ARG A 151 10.29 3.80 -9.23
CA ARG A 151 10.34 2.33 -9.14
C ARG A 151 11.77 1.79 -9.07
N GLY A 152 12.68 2.38 -9.82
CA GLY A 152 14.09 1.99 -9.85
C GLY A 152 14.87 2.27 -8.56
N PHE A 153 14.29 2.94 -7.56
CA PHE A 153 14.89 3.06 -6.24
C PHE A 153 14.76 1.79 -5.41
N PHE A 154 13.72 0.99 -5.64
CA PHE A 154 13.38 -0.16 -4.82
C PHE A 154 13.88 -1.47 -5.41
N THR A 155 14.53 -2.26 -4.57
CA THR A 155 14.98 -3.62 -4.92
C THR A 155 13.80 -4.59 -4.97
N SER A 156 12.85 -4.45 -4.04
CA SER A 156 11.63 -5.25 -3.98
C SER A 156 10.42 -4.44 -3.55
N THR A 157 9.24 -4.94 -3.91
CA THR A 157 7.94 -4.41 -3.49
C THR A 157 7.07 -5.54 -2.99
N VAL A 158 6.67 -5.48 -1.73
CA VAL A 158 5.84 -6.49 -1.06
C VAL A 158 4.44 -5.91 -0.86
N TYR A 159 3.47 -6.56 -1.43
CA TYR A 159 2.07 -6.13 -1.42
C TYR A 159 1.19 -7.11 -0.65
N SER A 160 0.31 -6.59 0.22
CA SER A 160 -0.58 -7.40 1.05
C SER A 160 -1.46 -8.36 0.23
N MET A 161 -1.88 -7.95 -0.97
CA MET A 161 -2.67 -8.77 -1.88
C MET A 161 -1.93 -10.02 -2.38
N ASP A 162 -0.61 -9.96 -2.51
CA ASP A 162 0.20 -11.08 -3.00
C ASP A 162 0.57 -12.04 -1.86
N VAL A 163 0.77 -11.49 -0.65
CA VAL A 163 1.06 -12.26 0.56
C VAL A 163 -0.20 -12.86 1.18
N GLY A 164 -1.38 -12.26 0.95
CA GLY A 164 -2.64 -12.64 1.57
C GLY A 164 -2.80 -12.12 3.01
N HIS A 165 -1.84 -11.37 3.51
CA HIS A 165 -1.83 -10.79 4.85
C HIS A 165 -1.48 -9.30 4.79
N ALA A 166 -2.26 -8.48 5.52
CA ALA A 166 -2.01 -7.05 5.67
C ALA A 166 -1.21 -6.76 6.95
N LYS A 167 -0.56 -5.62 7.01
CA LYS A 167 0.02 -5.09 8.24
C LYS A 167 -1.07 -4.91 9.33
N PRO A 168 -0.81 -5.20 10.59
CA PRO A 168 0.48 -5.49 11.24
C PRO A 168 0.89 -6.96 11.27
N ARG A 169 0.32 -7.83 10.46
CA ARG A 169 0.67 -9.26 10.49
C ARG A 169 2.14 -9.49 10.14
N ALA A 170 2.79 -10.36 10.93
CA ALA A 170 4.20 -10.67 10.74
C ALA A 170 4.51 -11.32 9.38
N GLU A 171 3.52 -11.94 8.73
CA GLU A 171 3.65 -12.59 7.42
C GLU A 171 4.12 -11.62 6.34
N ILE A 172 3.58 -10.40 6.30
CA ILE A 172 3.97 -9.43 5.27
C ILE A 172 5.40 -8.91 5.49
N PHE A 173 5.82 -8.74 6.74
CA PHE A 173 7.20 -8.37 7.07
C PHE A 173 8.18 -9.52 6.79
N ARG A 174 7.79 -10.77 7.08
CA ARG A 174 8.60 -11.95 6.72
C ARG A 174 8.80 -12.11 5.22
N ALA A 175 7.79 -11.75 4.41
CA ALA A 175 7.94 -11.71 2.96
C ALA A 175 9.04 -10.72 2.54
N ALA A 176 9.09 -9.52 3.15
CA ALA A 176 10.15 -8.56 2.88
C ALA A 176 11.54 -9.06 3.35
N VAL A 177 11.62 -9.78 4.48
CA VAL A 177 12.87 -10.45 4.94
C VAL A 177 13.35 -11.44 3.89
N ALA A 178 12.45 -12.26 3.33
CA ALA A 178 12.80 -13.25 2.32
C ALA A 178 13.31 -12.59 1.01
N GLU A 179 12.65 -11.52 0.57
CA GLU A 179 13.05 -10.76 -0.63
C GLU A 179 14.39 -10.03 -0.46
N LEU A 180 14.64 -9.46 0.72
CA LEU A 180 15.85 -8.70 1.01
C LEU A 180 17.05 -9.60 1.37
N GLY A 181 16.80 -10.82 1.85
CA GLY A 181 17.85 -11.72 2.33
C GLY A 181 18.62 -11.20 3.55
N LEU A 182 17.97 -10.38 4.39
CA LEU A 182 18.57 -9.72 5.55
C LEU A 182 17.85 -10.14 6.84
N PRO A 183 18.56 -10.23 7.96
CA PRO A 183 17.89 -10.46 9.24
C PRO A 183 17.02 -9.25 9.62
N PRO A 184 15.87 -9.46 10.31
CA PRO A 184 14.95 -8.38 10.71
C PRO A 184 15.64 -7.20 11.42
N SER A 185 16.61 -7.46 12.28
CA SER A 185 17.36 -6.44 13.05
C SER A 185 18.22 -5.49 12.19
N GLU A 186 18.44 -5.83 10.90
CA GLU A 186 19.16 -4.99 9.94
C GLU A 186 18.23 -4.21 9.02
N ILE A 187 16.90 -4.32 9.23
CA ILE A 187 15.86 -3.66 8.45
C ILE A 187 15.14 -2.63 9.35
N LEU A 188 14.86 -1.48 8.80
CA LEU A 188 14.05 -0.45 9.46
C LEU A 188 12.85 -0.14 8.57
N HIS A 189 11.65 -0.19 9.15
CA HIS A 189 10.40 0.17 8.47
C HIS A 189 10.01 1.62 8.75
N ILE A 190 9.55 2.31 7.73
CA ILE A 190 9.11 3.70 7.77
C ILE A 190 7.66 3.75 7.26
N GLY A 191 6.75 4.25 8.08
CA GLY A 191 5.34 4.40 7.72
C GLY A 191 4.63 5.42 8.60
N ASP A 192 3.41 5.77 8.27
CA ASP A 192 2.64 6.80 8.96
C ASP A 192 1.79 6.28 10.12
N ASN A 193 1.50 4.98 10.13
CA ASN A 193 0.51 4.40 11.02
C ASN A 193 1.14 3.64 12.18
N GLU A 194 0.81 4.08 13.42
CA GLU A 194 1.35 3.47 14.64
C GLU A 194 1.02 1.98 14.75
N ARG A 195 -0.23 1.59 14.42
CA ARG A 195 -0.67 0.19 14.58
C ARG A 195 -0.06 -0.73 13.53
N THR A 196 -0.12 -0.33 12.27
CA THR A 196 0.25 -1.21 11.15
C THR A 196 1.73 -1.18 10.85
N ASP A 197 2.34 -0.01 10.87
CA ASP A 197 3.74 0.16 10.48
C ASP A 197 4.68 0.04 11.67
N VAL A 198 4.46 0.85 12.72
CA VAL A 198 5.40 0.88 13.85
C VAL A 198 5.32 -0.43 14.63
N ARG A 199 4.15 -0.74 15.21
CA ARG A 199 3.99 -1.94 16.05
C ARG A 199 4.13 -3.22 15.24
N GLY A 200 3.64 -3.23 13.98
CA GLY A 200 3.79 -4.38 13.10
C GLY A 200 5.26 -4.69 12.81
N ALA A 201 6.06 -3.68 12.48
CA ALA A 201 7.48 -3.81 12.24
C ALA A 201 8.25 -4.26 13.49
N LEU A 202 8.00 -3.62 14.64
CA LEU A 202 8.62 -4.00 15.92
C LEU A 202 8.30 -5.45 16.30
N ALA A 203 7.04 -5.87 16.15
CA ALA A 203 6.63 -7.26 16.42
C ALA A 203 7.30 -8.27 15.48
N ALA A 204 7.67 -7.85 14.26
CA ALA A 204 8.42 -8.66 13.31
C ALA A 204 9.95 -8.63 13.53
N GLY A 205 10.42 -7.88 14.52
CA GLY A 205 11.84 -7.73 14.86
C GLY A 205 12.58 -6.67 14.05
N PHE A 206 11.88 -5.84 13.29
CA PHE A 206 12.43 -4.68 12.60
C PHE A 206 12.62 -3.51 13.58
N ARG A 207 13.42 -2.54 13.18
CA ARG A 207 13.35 -1.20 13.74
C ARG A 207 12.21 -0.43 13.06
N ALA A 208 11.71 0.63 13.69
CA ALA A 208 10.62 1.41 13.13
C ALA A 208 10.80 2.91 13.33
N ILE A 209 10.46 3.68 12.29
CA ILE A 209 10.29 5.13 12.32
C ILE A 209 8.87 5.46 11.90
N ARG A 210 8.21 6.37 12.66
CA ARG A 210 6.95 6.93 12.21
C ARG A 210 7.19 8.23 11.46
N LEU A 211 6.48 8.37 10.32
CA LEU A 211 6.57 9.55 9.46
C LEU A 211 5.26 10.35 9.52
N ASP A 212 5.28 11.46 10.26
CA ASP A 212 4.13 12.34 10.49
C ASP A 212 4.13 13.53 9.50
N VAL A 213 4.15 13.25 8.18
CA VAL A 213 4.16 14.28 7.12
C VAL A 213 2.76 14.69 6.71
N VAL A 214 1.84 13.73 6.61
CA VAL A 214 0.45 13.99 6.19
C VAL A 214 -0.43 14.34 7.38
N ARG A 215 -0.20 13.69 8.52
CA ARG A 215 -0.94 13.90 9.75
C ARG A 215 -0.05 13.67 10.96
N GLU A 216 -0.27 14.44 12.02
CA GLU A 216 0.38 14.16 13.29
C GLU A 216 -0.28 12.98 13.99
N GLY A 217 0.54 12.03 14.44
CA GLY A 217 0.11 10.94 15.30
C GLY A 217 0.22 11.31 16.79
N GLY A 218 -0.39 10.48 17.65
CA GLY A 218 -0.21 10.55 19.11
C GLY A 218 1.15 9.97 19.56
N PRO A 219 1.24 9.44 20.79
CA PRO A 219 2.43 8.73 21.28
C PRO A 219 2.84 7.61 20.34
N SER A 220 4.14 7.34 20.23
CA SER A 220 4.71 6.33 19.34
C SER A 220 5.71 5.44 20.06
N GLU A 221 5.76 4.16 19.67
CA GLU A 221 6.80 3.20 20.05
C GLU A 221 7.99 3.20 19.08
N ALA A 222 7.92 4.00 17.99
CA ALA A 222 9.01 4.15 17.04
C ALA A 222 10.26 4.74 17.72
N GLU A 223 11.45 4.35 17.25
CA GLU A 223 12.71 4.91 17.74
C GLU A 223 12.89 6.41 17.40
N PHE A 224 12.16 6.88 16.38
CA PHE A 224 12.14 8.27 15.96
C PHE A 224 10.78 8.57 15.27
N VAL A 225 10.29 9.79 15.45
CA VAL A 225 9.13 10.33 14.75
C VAL A 225 9.60 11.50 13.91
N ALA A 226 9.62 11.34 12.59
CA ALA A 226 10.00 12.39 11.67
C ALA A 226 8.76 13.17 11.21
N ARG A 227 8.86 14.50 11.17
CA ARG A 227 7.79 15.40 10.70
C ARG A 227 8.01 15.93 9.31
N SER A 228 9.16 15.61 8.71
CA SER A 228 9.46 15.92 7.31
C SER A 228 10.41 14.87 6.71
N PHE A 229 10.50 14.84 5.39
CA PHE A 229 11.45 13.99 4.68
C PHE A 229 12.90 14.44 4.90
N GLU A 230 13.14 15.72 5.13
CA GLU A 230 14.44 16.27 5.46
C GLU A 230 14.90 15.77 6.83
N GLU A 231 14.02 15.86 7.84
CA GLU A 231 14.31 15.39 9.21
C GLU A 231 14.59 13.88 9.22
N LEU A 232 13.79 13.09 8.50
CA LEU A 232 14.01 11.65 8.32
C LEU A 232 15.37 11.35 7.67
N THR A 233 15.67 12.06 6.57
CA THR A 233 16.93 11.88 5.84
C THR A 233 18.13 12.21 6.71
N GLU A 234 18.11 13.34 7.42
CA GLU A 234 19.18 13.72 8.33
C GLU A 234 19.38 12.70 9.46
N TYR A 235 18.30 12.22 10.05
CA TYR A 235 18.36 11.22 11.11
C TYR A 235 19.06 9.94 10.62
N LEU A 236 18.65 9.43 9.45
CA LEU A 236 19.21 8.20 8.90
C LEU A 236 20.67 8.36 8.44
N MET A 237 21.03 9.47 7.84
CA MET A 237 22.40 9.72 7.39
C MET A 237 23.36 9.90 8.57
N LYS A 238 22.94 10.55 9.66
CA LYS A 238 23.74 10.62 10.91
C LYS A 238 24.00 9.26 11.55
N GLN A 239 23.10 8.29 11.39
CA GLN A 239 23.34 6.91 11.84
C GLN A 239 24.38 6.19 10.96
N GLU A 240 24.39 6.49 9.65
CA GLU A 240 25.37 5.92 8.73
C GLU A 240 26.79 6.45 9.01
N ASP A 241 26.94 7.77 9.20
CA ASP A 241 28.24 8.40 9.49
C ASP A 241 28.88 7.87 10.77
N ARG A 242 28.10 7.57 11.81
CA ARG A 242 28.58 6.96 13.05
C ARG A 242 29.17 5.57 12.87
N LYS A 243 28.87 4.87 11.81
CA LYS A 243 29.45 3.55 11.47
C LYS A 243 30.81 3.66 10.82
N ILE A 244 31.09 4.76 10.08
CA ILE A 244 32.34 4.95 9.32
C ILE A 244 33.43 5.50 10.24
N GLY A 245 33.06 6.17 11.34
CA GLY A 245 33.97 6.83 12.29
C GLY A 245 34.30 6.04 13.57
N GLY A 246 33.81 4.83 13.72
CA GLY A 246 34.11 3.92 14.84
C GLY A 246 34.73 2.60 14.33
#